data_1b6d99036fba4f51c23cc41d59cde5dc
#
_entry.id   1b6d99036fba4f51c23cc41d59cde5dc
#
_cell.length_a   1.000
_cell.length_b   1.000
_cell.length_c   1.000
_cell.angle_alpha   90.00
_cell.angle_beta   90.00
_cell.angle_gamma   90.00
#
_symmetry.space_group_name_H-M   'P 1'
#
loop_
_entity.id
_entity.type
_entity.pdbx_description
1 polymer ?
#
loop_
_entity_poly.entity_id
_entity_poly.type
_entity_poly.pdbx_seq_one_letter_code
_entity_poly.pdbx_strand_id
1 'polypeptide(L)'
;MAESIVKDAIAVLGGTGKEGRGLALRWAQAGREVLLGSRDASRAAAAAAEVAAVSGGTVRGMGNAEACGATGLVVVATPFDGLEQTVAACAAALTGKLVVSAVIPLQVDKGRFSVRRVPAGSAAQLIAALAPGCRTAAAFHNVSSMILADLTRKIDEDVPFACADQDRDVLQGLCTGLGARGVHVGGLHLAPYLEGYTAVLLSLNRLYRTQAGIRF
;
A
#
# COMPACT_ATOMS: atom_id res chain seq x y z
N MET A 1 -1.09 17.59 -14.56
CA MET A 1 -1.83 16.80 -13.54
C MET A 1 -0.95 15.77 -12.83
N ALA A 2 -0.09 15.00 -13.50
CA ALA A 2 0.80 14.04 -12.84
C ALA A 2 1.83 14.68 -11.88
N GLU A 3 2.45 15.80 -12.25
CA GLU A 3 3.40 16.52 -11.38
C GLU A 3 2.82 17.04 -10.07
N SER A 4 1.52 17.40 -10.05
CA SER A 4 0.84 17.81 -8.82
C SER A 4 0.68 16.63 -7.85
N ILE A 5 0.28 15.46 -8.35
CA ILE A 5 0.04 14.26 -7.52
C ILE A 5 1.34 13.72 -6.89
N VAL A 6 2.48 13.90 -7.55
CA VAL A 6 3.79 13.47 -6.99
C VAL A 6 4.16 14.25 -5.73
N LYS A 7 3.66 15.48 -5.56
CA LYS A 7 3.91 16.34 -4.39
C LYS A 7 2.78 16.28 -3.36
N ASP A 8 1.62 15.69 -3.68
CA ASP A 8 0.49 15.59 -2.77
C ASP A 8 0.82 14.74 -1.54
N ALA A 9 0.11 15.00 -0.44
CA ALA A 9 0.13 14.13 0.72
C ALA A 9 -0.32 12.70 0.32
N ILE A 10 0.15 11.70 1.04
CA ILE A 10 -0.21 10.30 0.83
C ILE A 10 -1.20 9.87 1.91
N ALA A 11 -2.44 9.56 1.56
CA ALA A 11 -3.36 8.93 2.50
C ALA A 11 -3.08 7.42 2.55
N VAL A 12 -2.98 6.86 3.76
CA VAL A 12 -2.78 5.42 3.98
C VAL A 12 -3.95 4.86 4.77
N LEU A 13 -4.86 4.17 4.10
CA LEU A 13 -5.97 3.46 4.74
C LEU A 13 -5.46 2.15 5.32
N GLY A 14 -5.81 1.86 6.58
CA GLY A 14 -5.18 0.78 7.34
C GLY A 14 -3.82 1.17 7.92
N GLY A 15 -3.54 2.47 8.03
CA GLY A 15 -2.30 3.03 8.54
C GLY A 15 -1.96 2.65 9.99
N THR A 16 -2.88 2.06 10.74
CA THR A 16 -2.63 1.50 12.08
C THR A 16 -2.10 0.07 12.05
N GLY A 17 -2.12 -0.61 10.90
CA GLY A 17 -1.56 -1.94 10.69
C GLY A 17 -0.04 -1.91 10.43
N LYS A 18 0.63 -3.06 10.55
CA LYS A 18 2.10 -3.16 10.38
C LYS A 18 2.57 -2.66 9.02
N GLU A 19 1.89 -3.07 7.94
CA GLU A 19 2.23 -2.69 6.58
C GLU A 19 2.01 -1.20 6.34
N GLY A 20 0.80 -0.70 6.64
CA GLY A 20 0.47 0.71 6.45
C GLY A 20 1.36 1.65 7.27
N ARG A 21 1.69 1.28 8.52
CA ARG A 21 2.63 2.04 9.37
C ARG A 21 4.04 2.05 8.80
N GLY A 22 4.50 0.90 8.30
CA GLY A 22 5.83 0.77 7.71
C GLY A 22 5.99 1.62 6.45
N LEU A 23 5.01 1.59 5.55
CA LEU A 23 4.96 2.44 4.36
C LEU A 23 4.94 3.92 4.75
N ALA A 24 4.07 4.30 5.69
CA ALA A 24 3.95 5.67 6.20
C ALA A 24 5.28 6.18 6.79
N LEU A 25 5.96 5.33 7.57
CA LEU A 25 7.23 5.66 8.21
C LEU A 25 8.31 6.04 7.17
N ARG A 26 8.43 5.22 6.11
CA ARG A 26 9.40 5.47 5.04
C ARG A 26 9.08 6.73 4.24
N TRP A 27 7.82 6.93 3.85
CA TRP A 27 7.43 8.13 3.10
C TRP A 27 7.58 9.39 3.94
N ALA A 28 7.22 9.35 5.22
CA ALA A 28 7.40 10.48 6.13
C ALA A 28 8.89 10.81 6.31
N GLN A 29 9.77 9.81 6.48
CA GLN A 29 11.23 9.99 6.52
C GLN A 29 11.77 10.60 5.22
N ALA A 30 11.20 10.24 4.07
CA ALA A 30 11.54 10.81 2.76
C ALA A 30 10.96 12.23 2.53
N GLY A 31 10.37 12.85 3.55
CA GLY A 31 9.84 14.22 3.51
C GLY A 31 8.43 14.34 2.91
N ARG A 32 7.70 13.23 2.71
CA ARG A 32 6.32 13.28 2.25
C ARG A 32 5.37 13.50 3.45
N GLU A 33 4.36 14.34 3.26
CA GLU A 33 3.25 14.40 4.21
C GLU A 33 2.42 13.11 4.11
N VAL A 34 2.11 12.49 5.26
CA VAL A 34 1.32 11.25 5.31
C VAL A 34 0.08 11.44 6.17
N LEU A 35 -1.06 10.99 5.64
CA LEU A 35 -2.36 11.02 6.31
C LEU A 35 -2.76 9.57 6.66
N LEU A 36 -2.64 9.19 7.93
CA LEU A 36 -3.04 7.86 8.38
C LEU A 36 -4.55 7.79 8.57
N GLY A 37 -5.19 6.99 7.74
CA GLY A 37 -6.61 6.69 7.84
C GLY A 37 -6.90 5.49 8.73
N SER A 38 -7.96 5.57 9.55
CA SER A 38 -8.51 4.46 10.30
C SER A 38 -10.02 4.59 10.42
N ARG A 39 -10.72 3.50 10.75
CA ARG A 39 -12.14 3.53 11.15
C ARG A 39 -12.33 4.27 12.49
N ASP A 40 -11.29 4.28 13.30
CA ASP A 40 -11.20 5.00 14.59
C ASP A 40 -10.14 6.09 14.45
N ALA A 41 -10.59 7.36 14.44
CA ALA A 41 -9.71 8.52 14.27
C ALA A 41 -8.74 8.69 15.45
N SER A 42 -9.12 8.29 16.67
CA SER A 42 -8.24 8.39 17.84
C SER A 42 -7.05 7.43 17.73
N ARG A 43 -7.30 6.21 17.24
CA ARG A 43 -6.24 5.24 16.94
C ARG A 43 -5.35 5.70 15.79
N ALA A 44 -5.92 6.36 14.79
CA ALA A 44 -5.13 6.96 13.70
C ALA A 44 -4.21 8.07 14.23
N ALA A 45 -4.73 8.96 15.08
CA ALA A 45 -3.96 10.04 15.69
C ALA A 45 -2.80 9.51 16.54
N ALA A 46 -3.05 8.50 17.39
CA ALA A 46 -2.00 7.87 18.19
C ALA A 46 -0.90 7.23 17.29
N ALA A 47 -1.30 6.48 16.27
CA ALA A 47 -0.36 5.87 15.33
C ALA A 47 0.45 6.92 14.54
N ALA A 48 -0.19 8.03 14.15
CA ALA A 48 0.47 9.13 13.46
C ALA A 48 1.53 9.81 14.33
N ALA A 49 1.24 10.03 15.61
CA ALA A 49 2.20 10.59 16.55
C ALA A 49 3.44 9.69 16.71
N GLU A 50 3.24 8.35 16.82
CA GLU A 50 4.34 7.40 16.89
C GLU A 50 5.18 7.39 15.61
N VAL A 51 4.54 7.39 14.42
CA VAL A 51 5.24 7.43 13.14
C VAL A 51 6.00 8.74 12.97
N ALA A 52 5.41 9.88 13.31
CA ALA A 52 6.07 11.20 13.26
C ALA A 52 7.30 11.26 14.18
N ALA A 53 7.19 10.73 15.40
CA ALA A 53 8.29 10.72 16.37
C ALA A 53 9.50 9.90 15.86
N VAL A 54 9.26 8.80 15.15
CA VAL A 54 10.32 7.92 14.63
C VAL A 54 10.89 8.45 13.31
N SER A 55 10.03 8.92 12.40
CA SER A 55 10.46 9.39 11.06
C SER A 55 11.03 10.80 11.05
N GLY A 56 10.68 11.63 12.04
CA GLY A 56 10.92 13.08 12.02
C GLY A 56 10.09 13.84 10.98
N GLY A 57 9.16 13.18 10.29
CA GLY A 57 8.36 13.76 9.20
C GLY A 57 6.96 14.21 9.62
N THR A 58 6.20 14.73 8.66
CA THR A 58 4.84 15.22 8.88
C THR A 58 3.84 14.08 8.70
N VAL A 59 3.19 13.68 9.80
CA VAL A 59 2.17 12.62 9.78
C VAL A 59 0.96 13.07 10.58
N ARG A 60 -0.23 12.94 10.01
CA ARG A 60 -1.51 13.24 10.66
C ARG A 60 -2.42 12.02 10.65
N GLY A 61 -3.15 11.78 11.74
CA GLY A 61 -4.12 10.69 11.85
C GLY A 61 -5.55 11.22 11.82
N MET A 62 -6.43 10.54 11.08
CA MET A 62 -7.83 10.95 10.91
C MET A 62 -8.73 9.77 10.49
N GLY A 63 -10.02 10.01 10.30
CA GLY A 63 -10.94 9.02 9.73
C GLY A 63 -10.61 8.68 8.27
N ASN A 64 -10.93 7.44 7.82
CA ASN A 64 -10.63 6.99 6.47
C ASN A 64 -11.20 7.92 5.38
N ALA A 65 -12.47 8.33 5.49
CA ALA A 65 -13.10 9.18 4.49
C ALA A 65 -12.49 10.59 4.47
N GLU A 66 -12.11 11.14 5.62
CA GLU A 66 -11.40 12.40 5.75
C GLU A 66 -10.02 12.34 5.10
N ALA A 67 -9.24 11.29 5.38
CA ALA A 67 -7.94 11.07 4.75
C ALA A 67 -8.05 10.97 3.23
N CYS A 68 -9.04 10.21 2.72
CA CYS A 68 -9.32 10.16 1.28
C CYS A 68 -9.69 11.52 0.70
N GLY A 69 -10.47 12.33 1.42
CA GLY A 69 -10.90 13.66 0.96
C GLY A 69 -9.75 14.65 0.81
N ALA A 70 -8.70 14.51 1.62
CA ALA A 70 -7.63 15.50 1.77
C ALA A 70 -6.50 15.40 0.72
N THR A 71 -6.47 14.36 -0.13
CA THR A 71 -5.38 14.15 -1.10
C THR A 71 -5.87 13.50 -2.40
N GLY A 72 -5.07 13.62 -3.48
CA GLY A 72 -5.27 12.92 -4.75
C GLY A 72 -4.71 11.49 -4.79
N LEU A 73 -3.93 11.10 -3.78
CA LEU A 73 -3.19 9.83 -3.74
C LEU A 73 -3.52 9.03 -2.47
N VAL A 74 -4.10 7.85 -2.65
CA VAL A 74 -4.54 6.98 -1.55
C VAL A 74 -3.90 5.61 -1.68
N VAL A 75 -3.28 5.12 -0.62
CA VAL A 75 -2.75 3.75 -0.51
C VAL A 75 -3.64 2.95 0.44
N VAL A 76 -4.10 1.79 0.00
CA VAL A 76 -4.93 0.88 0.79
C VAL A 76 -4.06 -0.28 1.27
N ALA A 77 -3.85 -0.35 2.60
CA ALA A 77 -3.06 -1.38 3.28
C ALA A 77 -3.86 -2.04 4.42
N THR A 78 -5.17 -2.20 4.22
CA THR A 78 -6.05 -2.89 5.18
C THR A 78 -5.90 -4.41 5.05
N PRO A 79 -6.23 -5.19 6.10
CA PRO A 79 -6.48 -6.61 5.92
C PRO A 79 -7.56 -6.85 4.85
N PHE A 80 -7.41 -7.91 4.06
CA PHE A 80 -8.35 -8.23 2.97
C PHE A 80 -9.80 -8.37 3.45
N ASP A 81 -10.03 -8.94 4.63
CA ASP A 81 -11.38 -9.11 5.20
C ASP A 81 -12.10 -7.78 5.49
N GLY A 82 -11.36 -6.69 5.64
CA GLY A 82 -11.92 -5.35 5.83
C GLY A 82 -11.94 -4.47 4.58
N LEU A 83 -11.47 -4.99 3.45
CA LEU A 83 -11.26 -4.22 2.22
C LEU A 83 -12.58 -3.65 1.67
N GLU A 84 -13.57 -4.51 1.43
CA GLU A 84 -14.85 -4.11 0.85
C GLU A 84 -15.53 -3.01 1.68
N GLN A 85 -15.63 -3.22 2.99
CA GLN A 85 -16.24 -2.25 3.89
C GLN A 85 -15.49 -0.91 3.88
N THR A 86 -14.15 -0.95 3.90
CA THR A 86 -13.32 0.27 3.90
C THR A 86 -13.46 1.05 2.60
N VAL A 87 -13.40 0.37 1.45
CA VAL A 87 -13.49 1.02 0.15
C VAL A 87 -14.90 1.55 -0.10
N ALA A 88 -15.94 0.77 0.21
CA ALA A 88 -17.32 1.21 0.05
C ALA A 88 -17.63 2.46 0.88
N ALA A 89 -17.15 2.53 2.12
CA ALA A 89 -17.32 3.70 2.99
C ALA A 89 -16.59 4.95 2.48
N CYS A 90 -15.58 4.79 1.62
CA CYS A 90 -14.78 5.88 1.07
C CYS A 90 -15.07 6.14 -0.42
N ALA A 91 -15.94 5.37 -1.09
CA ALA A 91 -16.07 5.35 -2.54
C ALA A 91 -16.29 6.74 -3.15
N ALA A 92 -17.17 7.56 -2.56
CA ALA A 92 -17.42 8.92 -3.01
C ALA A 92 -16.15 9.80 -2.91
N ALA A 93 -15.38 9.66 -1.81
CA ALA A 93 -14.16 10.44 -1.59
C ALA A 93 -12.98 9.95 -2.47
N LEU A 94 -13.07 8.76 -3.05
CA LEU A 94 -12.05 8.19 -3.94
C LEU A 94 -12.22 8.61 -5.40
N THR A 95 -13.34 9.21 -5.77
CA THR A 95 -13.62 9.63 -7.16
C THR A 95 -12.54 10.59 -7.67
N GLY A 96 -12.01 10.32 -8.87
CA GLY A 96 -10.95 11.09 -9.53
C GLY A 96 -9.54 10.88 -8.99
N LYS A 97 -9.36 10.07 -7.94
CA LYS A 97 -8.07 9.87 -7.28
C LYS A 97 -7.31 8.65 -7.83
N LEU A 98 -6.02 8.60 -7.53
CA LEU A 98 -5.22 7.39 -7.71
C LEU A 98 -5.24 6.58 -6.41
N VAL A 99 -5.73 5.33 -6.50
CA VAL A 99 -5.79 4.39 -5.37
C VAL A 99 -4.82 3.24 -5.62
N VAL A 100 -3.83 3.10 -4.76
CA VAL A 100 -2.81 2.05 -4.84
C VAL A 100 -3.15 0.95 -3.83
N SER A 101 -3.38 -0.27 -4.30
CA SER A 101 -3.61 -1.43 -3.44
C SER A 101 -2.29 -2.06 -3.02
N ALA A 102 -2.05 -2.16 -1.72
CA ALA A 102 -1.04 -3.02 -1.10
C ALA A 102 -1.69 -4.25 -0.43
N VAL A 103 -2.96 -4.49 -0.71
CA VAL A 103 -3.75 -5.55 -0.08
C VAL A 103 -3.48 -6.89 -0.75
N ILE A 104 -3.30 -7.92 0.08
CA ILE A 104 -3.09 -9.29 -0.39
C ILE A 104 -4.22 -10.15 0.18
N PRO A 105 -4.98 -10.89 -0.66
CA PRO A 105 -5.99 -11.83 -0.19
C PRO A 105 -5.32 -13.11 0.34
N LEU A 106 -4.39 -12.94 1.29
CA LEU A 106 -3.58 -14.03 1.84
C LEU A 106 -4.43 -14.93 2.73
N GLN A 107 -4.24 -16.23 2.56
CA GLN A 107 -4.75 -17.27 3.45
C GLN A 107 -3.58 -18.05 4.05
N VAL A 108 -3.65 -18.29 5.37
CA VAL A 108 -2.68 -19.10 6.10
C VAL A 108 -3.40 -20.27 6.74
N ASP A 109 -3.08 -21.49 6.31
CA ASP A 109 -3.58 -22.73 6.90
C ASP A 109 -2.41 -23.62 7.33
N LYS A 110 -2.33 -23.91 8.64
CA LYS A 110 -1.27 -24.73 9.24
C LYS A 110 0.14 -24.36 8.77
N GLY A 111 0.34 -23.06 8.52
CA GLY A 111 1.60 -22.49 8.02
C GLY A 111 1.83 -22.64 6.52
N ARG A 112 0.85 -23.06 5.75
CA ARG A 112 0.84 -22.96 4.31
C ARG A 112 0.29 -21.62 3.90
N PHE A 113 0.98 -20.94 3.00
CA PHE A 113 0.56 -19.65 2.45
C PHE A 113 -0.10 -19.88 1.10
N SER A 114 -1.26 -19.30 0.91
CA SER A 114 -2.00 -19.33 -0.37
C SER A 114 -2.75 -18.02 -0.54
N VAL A 115 -3.28 -17.80 -1.74
CA VAL A 115 -4.10 -16.63 -2.06
C VAL A 115 -5.55 -17.07 -2.22
N ARG A 116 -6.47 -16.37 -1.57
CA ARG A 116 -7.91 -16.60 -1.73
C ARG A 116 -8.34 -16.21 -3.13
N ARG A 117 -9.27 -16.94 -3.69
CA ARG A 117 -9.92 -16.54 -4.94
C ARG A 117 -10.75 -15.28 -4.72
N VAL A 118 -10.45 -14.24 -5.47
CA VAL A 118 -11.22 -12.99 -5.50
C VAL A 118 -12.07 -13.00 -6.78
N PRO A 119 -13.40 -12.88 -6.71
CA PRO A 119 -14.27 -12.90 -7.90
C PRO A 119 -13.91 -11.83 -8.93
N ALA A 120 -13.46 -10.66 -8.49
CA ALA A 120 -12.98 -9.58 -9.36
C ALA A 120 -11.60 -9.84 -9.98
N GLY A 121 -10.91 -10.94 -9.60
CA GLY A 121 -9.58 -11.31 -10.04
C GLY A 121 -8.50 -11.06 -8.98
N SER A 122 -8.48 -9.90 -8.34
CA SER A 122 -7.50 -9.50 -7.33
C SER A 122 -8.10 -8.48 -6.35
N ALA A 123 -7.42 -8.18 -5.25
CA ALA A 123 -7.82 -7.12 -4.32
C ALA A 123 -7.81 -5.74 -5.00
N ALA A 124 -6.82 -5.46 -5.84
CA ALA A 124 -6.75 -4.22 -6.61
C ALA A 124 -7.92 -4.10 -7.61
N GLN A 125 -8.27 -5.17 -8.31
CA GLN A 125 -9.41 -5.19 -9.23
C GLN A 125 -10.75 -5.09 -8.47
N LEU A 126 -10.83 -5.62 -7.25
CA LEU A 126 -11.99 -5.42 -6.38
C LEU A 126 -12.15 -3.95 -5.98
N ILE A 127 -11.06 -3.23 -5.65
CA ILE A 127 -11.10 -1.79 -5.41
C ILE A 127 -11.64 -1.04 -6.63
N ALA A 128 -11.15 -1.36 -7.83
CA ALA A 128 -11.62 -0.74 -9.06
C ALA A 128 -13.12 -0.97 -9.31
N ALA A 129 -13.63 -2.16 -8.96
CA ALA A 129 -15.05 -2.48 -9.08
C ALA A 129 -15.91 -1.74 -8.03
N LEU A 130 -15.44 -1.58 -6.80
CA LEU A 130 -16.16 -0.91 -5.71
C LEU A 130 -16.13 0.62 -5.82
N ALA A 131 -15.10 1.19 -6.44
CA ALA A 131 -14.92 2.62 -6.62
C ALA A 131 -14.58 2.95 -8.09
N PRO A 132 -15.50 2.74 -9.03
CA PRO A 132 -15.23 2.84 -10.47
C PRO A 132 -14.83 4.25 -10.94
N GLY A 133 -15.05 5.27 -10.10
CA GLY A 133 -14.60 6.64 -10.37
C GLY A 133 -13.13 6.90 -10.06
N CYS A 134 -12.38 5.96 -9.49
CA CYS A 134 -10.94 6.11 -9.20
C CYS A 134 -10.09 5.44 -10.28
N ARG A 135 -8.82 5.86 -10.38
CA ARG A 135 -7.76 5.09 -11.05
C ARG A 135 -7.16 4.14 -10.03
N THR A 136 -6.89 2.90 -10.42
CA THR A 136 -6.38 1.89 -9.49
C THR A 136 -5.04 1.32 -9.96
N ALA A 137 -4.13 1.16 -9.01
CA ALA A 137 -2.83 0.51 -9.17
C ALA A 137 -2.62 -0.58 -8.10
N ALA A 138 -1.66 -1.46 -8.33
CA ALA A 138 -1.26 -2.53 -7.42
C ALA A 138 0.25 -2.46 -7.18
N ALA A 139 0.70 -2.38 -5.91
CA ALA A 139 2.12 -2.26 -5.57
C ALA A 139 2.38 -2.68 -4.11
N PHE A 140 3.67 -2.86 -3.76
CA PHE A 140 4.20 -3.07 -2.41
C PHE A 140 3.95 -4.45 -1.79
N HIS A 141 3.36 -5.39 -2.51
CA HIS A 141 2.99 -6.71 -2.01
C HIS A 141 4.18 -7.57 -1.57
N ASN A 142 5.38 -7.31 -2.10
CA ASN A 142 6.59 -8.08 -1.80
C ASN A 142 7.44 -7.49 -0.68
N VAL A 143 7.22 -6.24 -0.28
CA VAL A 143 8.06 -5.59 0.73
C VAL A 143 7.66 -6.03 2.13
N SER A 144 8.63 -6.49 2.92
CA SER A 144 8.36 -6.95 4.28
C SER A 144 8.06 -5.77 5.22
N SER A 145 6.96 -5.84 5.97
CA SER A 145 6.63 -4.86 7.01
C SER A 145 7.71 -4.74 8.10
N MET A 146 8.51 -5.79 8.32
CA MET A 146 9.65 -5.75 9.24
C MET A 146 10.79 -4.89 8.69
N ILE A 147 11.04 -4.95 7.35
CA ILE A 147 12.05 -4.08 6.71
C ILE A 147 11.52 -2.64 6.66
N LEU A 148 10.25 -2.45 6.33
CA LEU A 148 9.65 -1.12 6.31
C LEU A 148 9.75 -0.40 7.65
N ALA A 149 9.56 -1.13 8.75
CA ALA A 149 9.60 -0.58 10.11
C ALA A 149 11.02 -0.25 10.63
N ASP A 150 12.05 -0.82 10.03
CA ASP A 150 13.45 -0.60 10.43
C ASP A 150 14.14 0.39 9.47
N LEU A 151 14.16 1.66 9.83
CA LEU A 151 14.73 2.73 8.99
C LEU A 151 16.25 2.62 8.79
N THR A 152 16.94 1.80 9.57
CA THR A 152 18.39 1.53 9.39
C THR A 152 18.66 0.55 8.27
N ARG A 153 17.65 -0.24 7.87
CA ARG A 153 17.76 -1.23 6.80
C ARG A 153 17.42 -0.63 5.45
N LYS A 154 18.24 -0.90 4.46
CA LYS A 154 17.91 -0.62 3.06
C LYS A 154 16.91 -1.65 2.54
N ILE A 155 16.03 -1.21 1.66
CA ILE A 155 15.17 -2.11 0.86
C ILE A 155 15.99 -2.51 -0.36
N ASP A 156 16.57 -3.71 -0.32
CA ASP A 156 17.46 -4.24 -1.37
C ASP A 156 16.71 -5.18 -2.32
N GLU A 157 15.46 -4.84 -2.58
CA GLU A 157 14.59 -5.57 -3.50
C GLU A 157 13.87 -4.59 -4.42
N ASP A 158 13.49 -5.08 -5.59
CA ASP A 158 12.67 -4.32 -6.52
C ASP A 158 11.20 -4.40 -6.11
N VAL A 159 10.45 -3.34 -6.38
CA VAL A 159 9.01 -3.29 -6.14
C VAL A 159 8.29 -3.32 -7.48
N PRO A 160 7.81 -4.49 -7.92
CA PRO A 160 6.97 -4.56 -9.10
C PRO A 160 5.62 -3.89 -8.82
N PHE A 161 5.14 -3.10 -9.78
CA PHE A 161 3.84 -2.45 -9.70
C PHE A 161 3.09 -2.49 -11.03
N ALA A 162 1.77 -2.59 -10.93
CA ALA A 162 0.85 -2.60 -12.07
C ALA A 162 -0.07 -1.37 -12.02
N CYS A 163 -0.07 -0.58 -13.09
CA CYS A 163 -0.91 0.61 -13.24
C CYS A 163 -1.11 0.98 -14.72
N ALA A 164 -1.99 1.94 -14.98
CA ALA A 164 -2.04 2.59 -16.29
C ALA A 164 -0.77 3.43 -16.52
N ASP A 165 -0.33 3.59 -17.77
CA ASP A 165 0.91 4.29 -18.11
C ASP A 165 0.96 5.72 -17.57
N GLN A 166 -0.16 6.42 -17.54
CA GLN A 166 -0.27 7.78 -17.00
C GLN A 166 0.06 7.90 -15.51
N ASP A 167 -0.02 6.80 -14.74
CA ASP A 167 0.23 6.77 -13.29
C ASP A 167 1.62 6.23 -12.93
N ARG A 168 2.40 5.82 -13.94
CA ARG A 168 3.72 5.19 -13.80
C ARG A 168 4.70 6.04 -12.98
N ASP A 169 4.80 7.33 -13.28
CA ASP A 169 5.75 8.21 -12.59
C ASP A 169 5.39 8.43 -11.13
N VAL A 170 4.09 8.44 -10.81
CA VAL A 170 3.61 8.52 -9.42
C VAL A 170 4.01 7.26 -8.64
N LEU A 171 3.80 6.07 -9.22
CA LEU A 171 4.21 4.80 -8.59
C LEU A 171 5.73 4.70 -8.45
N GLN A 172 6.49 5.14 -9.45
CA GLN A 172 7.94 5.21 -9.38
C GLN A 172 8.40 6.13 -8.24
N GLY A 173 7.76 7.30 -8.08
CA GLY A 173 8.02 8.23 -6.97
C GLY A 173 7.70 7.63 -5.61
N LEU A 174 6.62 6.85 -5.48
CA LEU A 174 6.29 6.13 -4.25
C LEU A 174 7.35 5.08 -3.90
N CYS A 175 7.82 4.30 -4.88
CA CYS A 175 8.88 3.31 -4.67
C CYS A 175 10.21 3.99 -4.27
N THR A 176 10.59 5.07 -4.94
CA THR A 176 11.78 5.87 -4.60
C THR A 176 11.68 6.43 -3.18
N GLY A 177 10.50 6.90 -2.77
CA GLY A 177 10.24 7.38 -1.40
C GLY A 177 10.40 6.29 -0.32
N LEU A 178 10.28 5.01 -0.68
CA LEU A 178 10.62 3.89 0.23
C LEU A 178 12.14 3.60 0.25
N GLY A 179 12.91 4.14 -0.68
CA GLY A 179 14.30 3.76 -0.93
C GLY A 179 14.44 2.49 -1.78
N ALA A 180 13.43 2.14 -2.57
CA ALA A 180 13.40 0.95 -3.42
C ALA A 180 13.36 1.32 -4.91
N ARG A 181 13.78 0.40 -5.78
CA ARG A 181 13.59 0.52 -7.23
C ARG A 181 12.19 0.01 -7.61
N GLY A 182 11.37 0.87 -8.21
CA GLY A 182 10.09 0.49 -8.80
C GLY A 182 10.28 -0.17 -10.17
N VAL A 183 9.49 -1.20 -10.47
CA VAL A 183 9.47 -1.87 -11.78
C VAL A 183 8.04 -1.92 -12.29
N HIS A 184 7.73 -1.15 -13.32
CA HIS A 184 6.42 -1.18 -13.97
C HIS A 184 6.27 -2.48 -14.78
N VAL A 185 5.32 -3.31 -14.41
CA VAL A 185 5.10 -4.62 -15.07
C VAL A 185 3.94 -4.60 -16.07
N GLY A 186 3.20 -3.49 -16.18
CA GLY A 186 2.05 -3.33 -17.06
C GLY A 186 0.77 -2.94 -16.33
N GLY A 187 -0.38 -3.20 -16.96
CA GLY A 187 -1.69 -2.80 -16.46
C GLY A 187 -2.23 -3.65 -15.30
N LEU A 188 -3.36 -3.22 -14.74
CA LEU A 188 -3.99 -3.83 -13.55
C LEU A 188 -4.37 -5.32 -13.71
N HIS A 189 -4.44 -5.84 -14.93
CA HIS A 189 -4.65 -7.27 -15.19
C HIS A 189 -3.53 -8.17 -14.62
N LEU A 190 -2.35 -7.59 -14.32
CA LEU A 190 -1.22 -8.28 -13.69
C LEU A 190 -1.27 -8.27 -12.15
N ALA A 191 -2.19 -7.52 -11.54
CA ALA A 191 -2.33 -7.45 -10.08
C ALA A 191 -2.48 -8.81 -9.39
N PRO A 192 -3.25 -9.80 -9.93
CA PRO A 192 -3.38 -11.11 -9.29
C PRO A 192 -2.03 -11.82 -9.09
N TYR A 193 -1.10 -11.65 -10.02
CA TYR A 193 0.23 -12.28 -9.96
C TYR A 193 1.10 -11.57 -8.93
N LEU A 194 1.04 -10.24 -8.84
CA LEU A 194 1.78 -9.46 -7.84
C LEU A 194 1.31 -9.81 -6.41
N GLU A 195 0.01 -9.87 -6.20
CA GLU A 195 -0.58 -10.29 -4.92
C GLU A 195 -0.22 -11.75 -4.59
N GLY A 196 -0.24 -12.64 -5.58
CA GLY A 196 0.10 -14.05 -5.45
C GLY A 196 1.56 -14.29 -5.09
N TYR A 197 2.46 -13.46 -5.55
CA TYR A 197 3.90 -13.59 -5.30
C TYR A 197 4.26 -13.57 -3.81
N THR A 198 3.50 -12.85 -3.01
CA THR A 198 3.69 -12.81 -1.56
C THR A 198 3.59 -14.17 -0.90
N ALA A 199 2.64 -15.02 -1.34
CA ALA A 199 2.51 -16.37 -0.80
C ALA A 199 3.77 -17.21 -1.09
N VAL A 200 4.40 -17.02 -2.26
CA VAL A 200 5.66 -17.68 -2.64
C VAL A 200 6.80 -17.19 -1.75
N LEU A 201 6.96 -15.86 -1.60
CA LEU A 201 8.03 -15.28 -0.76
C LEU A 201 7.92 -15.72 0.70
N LEU A 202 6.71 -15.71 1.27
CA LEU A 202 6.48 -16.18 2.64
C LEU A 202 6.79 -17.66 2.80
N SER A 203 6.48 -18.48 1.79
CA SER A 203 6.83 -19.90 1.78
C SER A 203 8.35 -20.13 1.74
N LEU A 204 9.06 -19.37 0.90
CA LEU A 204 10.53 -19.41 0.85
C LEU A 204 11.14 -18.96 2.18
N ASN A 205 10.64 -17.86 2.76
CA ASN A 205 11.11 -17.35 4.05
C ASN A 205 11.00 -18.43 5.15
N ARG A 206 9.89 -19.17 5.16
CA ARG A 206 9.66 -20.23 6.12
C ARG A 206 10.55 -21.45 5.87
N LEU A 207 10.64 -21.91 4.61
CA LEU A 207 11.38 -23.13 4.25
C LEU A 207 12.88 -22.95 4.46
N TYR A 208 13.42 -21.81 4.07
CA TYR A 208 14.85 -21.54 4.06
C TYR A 208 15.31 -20.64 5.21
N ARG A 209 14.41 -20.22 6.11
CA ARG A 209 14.68 -19.30 7.22
C ARG A 209 15.42 -18.05 6.75
N THR A 210 14.98 -17.48 5.65
CA THR A 210 15.59 -16.33 4.99
C THR A 210 14.58 -15.20 4.87
N GLN A 211 15.00 -14.10 4.28
CA GLN A 211 14.15 -12.99 3.84
C GLN A 211 14.29 -12.88 2.32
N ALA A 212 13.39 -13.55 1.62
CA ALA A 212 13.36 -13.55 0.17
C ALA A 212 12.78 -12.22 -0.34
N GLY A 213 13.39 -11.66 -1.36
CA GLY A 213 12.93 -10.49 -2.11
C GLY A 213 12.88 -10.79 -3.60
N ILE A 214 12.43 -9.81 -4.40
CA ILE A 214 12.40 -9.90 -5.87
C ILE A 214 13.45 -8.95 -6.42
N ARG A 215 14.16 -9.39 -7.44
CA ARG A 215 15.09 -8.55 -8.20
C ARG A 215 15.01 -8.90 -9.69
N PHE A 216 14.92 -7.87 -10.55
CA PHE A 216 14.84 -7.98 -12.00
C PHE A 216 16.09 -7.42 -12.69
#